data_af373265c21faa997c9994101b19ed86
#
_entry.id   af373265c21faa997c9994101b19ed86
#
_cell.length_a   1.000
_cell.length_b   1.000
_cell.length_c   1.000
_cell.angle_alpha   90.00
_cell.angle_beta   90.00
_cell.angle_gamma   90.00
#
_symmetry.space_group_name_H-M   'P 1'
#
loop_
_entity.id
_entity.type
_entity.pdbx_description
1 polymer ?
#
loop_
_entity_poly.entity_id
_entity_poly.type
_entity_poly.pdbx_seq_one_letter_code
_entity_poly.pdbx_strand_id
1 'polypeptide(L)'
;ITMYLDDAEGKVFLEISKLDDELIYVNSLTGGLGSNDIGLDRGQLGSKGRVVYFHKVGKKILLIESNYGFRASTKDPMEKRAVQDAFAQSAIWGFKVIAEQRSKYLIDATDFILRDSHGVVDRLRSRKMGNFKIDKSRSVLYKNGTMNFRNNTELESMVTFTGSGAGQYVRQVSPNPKALTLRMHHSFIKLPDDNYQPRKHDPRSGYFPMSYQDYAVPLDDSIHKYFITRHRLKKKNPNAVKSDVVKPIVYYIDPGVPEPVKTAMIESGMWWNQAFEAIGYENAFQVKILPKGAHPMDVRYNMIHWVHRATRGWSYGSSIVDPRTGEIMKGNVSLGSLRLRQDYMIAEGLLAPYNEKDEIPQDMKKIAIMRVKQLVAHEIGHTIGLAHNYVSSSQGRSSVMDYPHPTLSLNNDKIDWSDAYDDKIGAWDIISIAYGYQDFPDGTDIDLSLIHI
;
A
#
# COMPACT_ATOMS: atom_id res chain seq x y z
N ILE A 1 1.61 22.68 0.87
CA ILE A 1 2.50 23.07 1.98
C ILE A 1 3.81 23.52 1.38
N THR A 2 4.30 24.72 1.72
CA THR A 2 5.67 25.17 1.37
C THR A 2 6.63 24.75 2.46
N MET A 3 7.81 24.30 2.09
CA MET A 3 8.80 23.79 3.03
C MET A 3 10.09 24.58 2.91
N TYR A 4 10.71 24.87 4.06
CA TYR A 4 12.00 25.53 4.16
C TYR A 4 12.94 24.65 4.98
N LEU A 5 14.18 24.49 4.50
CA LEU A 5 15.23 23.72 5.15
C LEU A 5 16.32 24.66 5.65
N ASP A 6 16.67 24.54 6.90
CA ASP A 6 17.86 25.16 7.49
C ASP A 6 18.96 24.09 7.57
N ASP A 7 19.85 24.11 6.60
CA ASP A 7 20.94 23.14 6.50
C ASP A 7 21.97 23.29 7.62
N ALA A 8 22.16 24.52 8.17
CA ALA A 8 23.13 24.77 9.22
C ALA A 8 22.69 24.18 10.55
N GLU A 9 21.39 24.30 10.86
CA GLU A 9 20.77 23.82 12.11
C GLU A 9 20.14 22.42 11.96
N GLY A 10 20.04 21.88 10.74
CA GLY A 10 19.37 20.62 10.45
C GLY A 10 17.87 20.65 10.73
N LYS A 11 17.23 21.82 10.51
CA LYS A 11 15.80 22.03 10.81
C LYS A 11 14.94 22.05 9.56
N VAL A 12 13.68 21.71 9.74
CA VAL A 12 12.63 21.82 8.72
C VAL A 12 11.47 22.66 9.22
N PHE A 13 11.09 23.64 8.41
CA PHE A 13 9.94 24.51 8.68
C PHE A 13 8.89 24.31 7.60
N LEU A 14 7.63 24.37 8.00
CA LEU A 14 6.49 24.31 7.09
C LEU A 14 5.72 25.63 7.14
N GLU A 15 5.41 26.17 5.95
CA GLU A 15 4.48 27.28 5.80
C GLU A 15 3.09 26.71 5.53
N ILE A 16 2.19 26.95 6.48
CA ILE A 16 0.79 26.55 6.39
C ILE A 16 -0.02 27.78 5.97
N SER A 17 -0.56 27.74 4.75
CA SER A 17 -1.37 28.81 4.16
C SER A 17 -2.86 28.55 4.20
N LYS A 18 -3.25 27.30 4.48
CA LYS A 18 -4.63 26.85 4.55
C LYS A 18 -4.85 26.13 5.87
N LEU A 19 -5.64 26.75 6.73
CA LEU A 19 -6.11 26.17 7.97
C LEU A 19 -7.43 25.45 7.69
N ASP A 20 -7.69 24.40 8.47
CA ASP A 20 -8.91 23.58 8.43
C ASP A 20 -9.20 22.91 7.06
N ASP A 21 -8.27 23.00 6.08
CA ASP A 21 -8.31 22.23 4.85
C ASP A 21 -7.76 20.81 5.11
N GLU A 22 -8.52 19.81 4.72
CA GLU A 22 -8.15 18.42 4.92
C GLU A 22 -7.09 17.92 3.93
N LEU A 23 -6.23 17.05 4.42
CA LEU A 23 -5.17 16.35 3.70
C LEU A 23 -5.16 14.88 4.13
N ILE A 24 -4.56 14.00 3.31
CA ILE A 24 -4.21 12.66 3.79
C ILE A 24 -2.80 12.70 4.37
N TYR A 25 -2.64 12.20 5.58
CA TYR A 25 -1.35 11.98 6.22
C TYR A 25 -1.04 10.50 6.30
N VAL A 26 0.17 10.13 5.87
CA VAL A 26 0.71 8.77 5.94
C VAL A 26 2.12 8.82 6.51
N ASN A 27 2.42 7.93 7.44
CA ASN A 27 3.80 7.65 7.82
C ASN A 27 4.25 6.30 7.24
N SER A 28 5.51 6.19 6.88
CA SER A 28 6.09 4.98 6.30
C SER A 28 7.56 4.83 6.69
N LEU A 29 8.17 3.70 6.30
CA LEU A 29 9.61 3.47 6.42
C LEU A 29 10.25 3.44 5.03
N THR A 30 11.18 4.34 4.78
CA THR A 30 12.02 4.33 3.56
C THR A 30 13.32 3.56 3.77
N GLY A 31 13.72 3.33 5.03
CA GLY A 31 14.79 2.44 5.44
C GLY A 31 14.39 1.67 6.69
N GLY A 32 14.36 0.34 6.58
CA GLY A 32 13.91 -0.57 7.64
C GLY A 32 15.05 -1.37 8.29
N LEU A 33 14.69 -2.39 9.10
CA LEU A 33 15.64 -3.25 9.79
C LEU A 33 16.10 -4.47 8.96
N GLY A 34 15.41 -4.81 7.89
CA GLY A 34 15.79 -5.95 7.06
C GLY A 34 15.50 -7.33 7.67
N SER A 35 14.56 -7.44 8.58
CA SER A 35 14.10 -8.71 9.16
C SER A 35 12.58 -8.82 9.07
N ASN A 36 12.10 -9.85 8.41
CA ASN A 36 10.66 -10.11 8.32
C ASN A 36 10.03 -10.47 9.68
N ASP A 37 10.79 -11.14 10.54
CA ASP A 37 10.31 -11.60 11.86
C ASP A 37 10.04 -10.43 12.81
N ILE A 38 10.74 -9.31 12.62
CA ILE A 38 10.47 -8.07 13.33
C ILE A 38 9.33 -7.30 12.64
N GLY A 39 9.27 -7.33 11.31
CA GLY A 39 8.58 -6.35 10.48
C GLY A 39 9.41 -5.06 10.46
N LEU A 40 8.92 -3.93 10.15
CA LEU A 40 9.70 -2.69 9.97
C LEU A 40 10.55 -2.73 8.70
N ASP A 41 9.90 -3.07 7.62
CA ASP A 41 10.52 -3.19 6.30
C ASP A 41 10.58 -1.85 5.56
N ARG A 42 11.54 -1.74 4.64
CA ARG A 42 11.54 -0.69 3.63
C ARG A 42 10.22 -0.72 2.83
N GLY A 43 9.56 0.43 2.68
CA GLY A 43 8.29 0.58 1.97
C GLY A 43 7.05 0.27 2.82
N GLN A 44 7.20 -0.14 4.08
CA GLN A 44 6.07 -0.43 4.96
C GLN A 44 5.32 0.86 5.30
N LEU A 45 4.01 0.86 5.06
CA LEU A 45 3.10 1.93 5.49
C LEU A 45 2.72 1.75 6.96
N GLY A 46 2.72 2.83 7.73
CA GLY A 46 2.24 2.83 9.12
C GLY A 46 0.73 2.93 9.23
N SER A 47 0.08 3.44 8.17
CA SER A 47 -1.38 3.49 8.04
C SER A 47 -1.79 3.49 6.57
N LYS A 48 -3.05 3.15 6.29
CA LYS A 48 -3.61 3.23 4.92
C LYS A 48 -3.92 4.66 4.47
N GLY A 49 -3.88 5.62 5.38
CA GLY A 49 -4.19 7.03 5.18
C GLY A 49 -5.06 7.55 6.33
N ARG A 50 -4.71 8.72 6.84
CA ARG A 50 -5.47 9.44 7.88
C ARG A 50 -5.84 10.79 7.35
N VAL A 51 -7.11 11.18 7.44
CA VAL A 51 -7.52 12.54 7.07
C VAL A 51 -7.16 13.47 8.21
N VAL A 52 -6.36 14.48 7.91
CA VAL A 52 -5.86 15.43 8.88
C VAL A 52 -6.04 16.87 8.39
N TYR A 53 -6.07 17.82 9.33
CA TYR A 53 -6.05 19.23 9.02
C TYR A 53 -5.22 20.02 10.05
N PHE A 54 -4.77 21.20 9.65
CA PHE A 54 -4.04 22.11 10.53
C PHE A 54 -5.01 23.12 11.15
N HIS A 55 -5.15 23.10 12.47
CA HIS A 55 -6.05 23.98 13.23
C HIS A 55 -5.27 24.93 14.11
N LYS A 56 -5.50 26.23 13.96
CA LYS A 56 -4.80 27.27 14.75
C LYS A 56 -5.56 27.63 16.01
N VAL A 57 -4.87 27.56 17.15
CA VAL A 57 -5.35 28.03 18.43
C VAL A 57 -4.27 28.89 19.09
N GLY A 58 -4.50 30.21 19.17
CA GLY A 58 -3.50 31.15 19.68
C GLY A 58 -2.16 31.06 18.91
N LYS A 59 -1.08 30.80 19.64
CA LYS A 59 0.29 30.65 19.07
C LYS A 59 0.65 29.19 18.73
N LYS A 60 -0.33 28.31 18.62
CA LYS A 60 -0.13 26.91 18.25
C LYS A 60 -0.94 26.56 17.00
N ILE A 61 -0.38 25.64 16.20
CA ILE A 61 -1.13 24.93 15.17
C ILE A 61 -1.13 23.46 15.55
N LEU A 62 -2.32 22.86 15.65
CA LEU A 62 -2.52 21.45 15.89
C LEU A 62 -2.68 20.72 14.56
N LEU A 63 -2.06 19.56 14.43
CA LEU A 63 -2.37 18.59 13.39
C LEU A 63 -3.43 17.65 13.96
N ILE A 64 -4.66 17.78 13.49
CA ILE A 64 -5.81 17.03 14.00
C ILE A 64 -6.21 15.98 12.97
N GLU A 65 -6.44 14.74 13.43
CA GLU A 65 -7.02 13.65 12.66
C GLU A 65 -8.52 13.64 12.85
N SER A 66 -9.25 13.73 11.72
CA SER A 66 -10.71 13.62 11.66
C SER A 66 -11.16 12.17 11.86
N ASN A 67 -12.26 11.98 12.61
CA ASN A 67 -12.78 10.64 12.85
C ASN A 67 -13.84 10.25 11.80
N TYR A 68 -13.37 9.75 10.65
CA TYR A 68 -14.25 9.30 9.57
C TYR A 68 -14.89 7.92 9.79
N GLY A 69 -14.62 7.26 10.88
CA GLY A 69 -15.31 6.04 11.28
C GLY A 69 -16.77 6.25 11.68
N PHE A 70 -17.14 7.50 12.03
CA PHE A 70 -18.48 7.89 12.46
C PHE A 70 -18.93 9.11 11.67
N ARG A 71 -20.10 9.03 11.03
CA ARG A 71 -20.59 10.06 10.10
C ARG A 71 -22.07 10.33 10.29
N ALA A 72 -22.52 11.47 9.75
CA ALA A 72 -23.91 11.74 9.43
C ALA A 72 -23.98 12.15 7.96
N SER A 73 -24.46 11.23 7.09
CA SER A 73 -24.62 11.46 5.65
C SER A 73 -25.91 12.24 5.38
N THR A 74 -25.96 13.46 5.88
CA THR A 74 -27.11 14.35 5.83
C THR A 74 -26.70 15.72 5.27
N LYS A 75 -27.67 16.56 4.87
CA LYS A 75 -27.46 17.96 4.54
C LYS A 75 -27.56 18.87 5.76
N ASP A 76 -28.13 18.37 6.88
CA ASP A 76 -28.29 19.14 8.11
C ASP A 76 -26.94 19.32 8.83
N PRO A 77 -26.45 20.55 8.98
CA PRO A 77 -25.19 20.81 9.67
C PRO A 77 -25.24 20.52 11.17
N MET A 78 -26.42 20.58 11.78
CA MET A 78 -26.57 20.33 13.23
C MET A 78 -26.48 18.83 13.53
N GLU A 79 -27.04 17.99 12.67
CA GLU A 79 -26.92 16.55 12.76
C GLU A 79 -25.47 16.09 12.55
N LYS A 80 -24.76 16.66 11.55
CA LYS A 80 -23.32 16.43 11.36
C LYS A 80 -22.52 16.82 12.59
N ARG A 81 -22.82 17.99 13.17
CA ARG A 81 -22.12 18.47 14.34
C ARG A 81 -22.38 17.57 15.57
N ALA A 82 -23.60 17.09 15.76
CA ALA A 82 -23.93 16.20 16.87
C ALA A 82 -23.08 14.91 16.83
N VAL A 83 -22.86 14.35 15.64
CA VAL A 83 -21.97 13.18 15.47
C VAL A 83 -20.50 13.55 15.71
N GLN A 84 -20.04 14.70 15.18
CA GLN A 84 -18.65 15.16 15.40
C GLN A 84 -18.36 15.44 16.89
N ASP A 85 -19.31 15.99 17.62
CA ASP A 85 -19.15 16.29 19.06
C ASP A 85 -19.22 15.00 19.92
N ALA A 86 -19.87 13.93 19.41
CA ALA A 86 -20.00 12.65 20.10
C ALA A 86 -18.74 11.76 20.01
N PHE A 87 -17.95 11.89 18.94
CA PHE A 87 -16.80 11.03 18.69
C PHE A 87 -15.48 11.81 18.64
N ALA A 88 -14.52 11.39 19.46
CA ALA A 88 -13.27 12.11 19.63
C ALA A 88 -12.45 12.19 18.33
N GLN A 89 -11.87 13.35 18.08
CA GLN A 89 -10.78 13.57 17.16
C GLN A 89 -9.43 13.35 17.86
N SER A 90 -8.34 13.20 17.10
CA SER A 90 -7.01 13.01 17.66
C SER A 90 -6.06 14.13 17.24
N ALA A 91 -5.56 14.91 18.19
CA ALA A 91 -4.45 15.81 17.93
C ALA A 91 -3.14 15.00 17.85
N ILE A 92 -2.64 14.80 16.63
CA ILE A 92 -1.40 14.03 16.37
C ILE A 92 -0.17 14.78 16.87
N TRP A 93 -0.17 16.12 16.72
CA TRP A 93 0.94 16.99 17.10
C TRP A 93 0.52 18.43 17.29
N GLY A 94 1.29 19.16 18.10
CA GLY A 94 1.12 20.61 18.31
C GLY A 94 2.39 21.35 17.92
N PHE A 95 2.31 22.18 16.90
CA PHE A 95 3.41 23.01 16.42
C PHE A 95 3.37 24.39 17.04
N LYS A 96 4.54 24.95 17.37
CA LYS A 96 4.69 26.35 17.73
C LYS A 96 4.75 27.20 16.45
N VAL A 97 3.95 28.26 16.39
CA VAL A 97 4.06 29.27 15.32
C VAL A 97 5.32 30.10 15.57
N ILE A 98 6.22 30.09 14.61
CA ILE A 98 7.50 30.82 14.65
C ILE A 98 7.34 32.23 14.06
N ALA A 99 6.58 32.32 12.97
CA ALA A 99 6.25 33.58 12.30
C ALA A 99 4.86 33.52 11.67
N GLU A 100 4.22 34.67 11.53
CA GLU A 100 2.91 34.82 10.91
C GLU A 100 2.94 36.04 9.97
N GLN A 101 2.49 35.85 8.72
CA GLN A 101 2.36 36.92 7.75
C GLN A 101 1.18 36.66 6.80
N ARG A 102 0.23 37.57 6.72
CA ARG A 102 -0.91 37.49 5.74
C ARG A 102 -1.61 36.13 5.72
N SER A 103 -2.01 35.64 6.88
CA SER A 103 -2.65 34.31 7.06
C SER A 103 -1.80 33.12 6.64
N LYS A 104 -0.49 33.28 6.55
CA LYS A 104 0.49 32.22 6.41
C LYS A 104 1.25 32.04 7.72
N TYR A 105 1.44 30.81 8.13
CA TYR A 105 2.00 30.46 9.42
C TYR A 105 3.24 29.60 9.23
N LEU A 106 4.39 30.07 9.70
CA LEU A 106 5.61 29.28 9.71
C LEU A 106 5.68 28.49 11.01
N ILE A 107 5.81 27.18 10.91
CA ILE A 107 5.94 26.25 12.04
C ILE A 107 7.23 25.47 11.97
N ASP A 108 7.84 25.15 13.11
CA ASP A 108 8.97 24.23 13.21
C ASP A 108 8.43 22.80 13.26
N ALA A 109 8.75 22.01 12.23
CA ALA A 109 8.35 20.61 12.10
C ALA A 109 9.46 19.61 12.47
N THR A 110 10.60 20.09 12.97
CA THR A 110 11.78 19.25 13.23
C THR A 110 11.48 18.15 14.26
N ASP A 111 10.96 18.51 15.44
CA ASP A 111 10.62 17.51 16.47
C ASP A 111 9.48 16.57 16.01
N PHE A 112 8.59 17.04 15.15
CA PHE A 112 7.52 16.21 14.59
C PHE A 112 8.06 15.05 13.74
N ILE A 113 9.07 15.30 12.91
CA ILE A 113 9.64 14.26 12.05
C ILE A 113 10.65 13.36 12.80
N LEU A 114 11.20 13.82 13.93
CA LEU A 114 12.15 13.05 14.74
C LEU A 114 11.49 12.17 15.80
N ARG A 115 10.16 12.06 15.81
CA ARG A 115 9.41 11.19 16.72
C ARG A 115 9.31 9.75 16.18
N ASP A 116 9.01 8.79 17.07
CA ASP A 116 8.65 7.42 16.66
C ASP A 116 7.24 7.38 16.05
N SER A 117 7.13 7.80 14.81
CA SER A 117 5.85 7.86 14.10
C SER A 117 5.35 6.49 13.64
N HIS A 118 6.22 5.50 13.58
CA HIS A 118 5.92 4.16 13.06
C HIS A 118 5.73 3.11 14.17
N GLY A 119 5.90 3.50 15.45
CA GLY A 119 5.77 2.59 16.58
C GLY A 119 6.89 1.56 16.67
N VAL A 120 8.12 1.94 16.32
CA VAL A 120 9.30 1.06 16.33
C VAL A 120 9.56 0.51 17.74
N VAL A 121 9.47 1.37 18.75
CA VAL A 121 9.68 0.97 20.15
C VAL A 121 8.71 -0.12 20.58
N ASP A 122 7.43 0.09 20.30
CA ASP A 122 6.38 -0.88 20.66
C ASP A 122 6.47 -2.15 19.83
N ARG A 123 6.83 -2.04 18.55
CA ARG A 123 7.07 -3.20 17.69
C ARG A 123 8.21 -4.07 18.22
N LEU A 124 9.35 -3.49 18.56
CA LEU A 124 10.49 -4.22 19.10
C LEU A 124 10.15 -4.89 20.43
N ARG A 125 9.43 -4.17 21.30
CA ARG A 125 8.99 -4.72 22.60
C ARG A 125 8.01 -5.89 22.42
N SER A 126 6.98 -5.73 21.59
CA SER A 126 5.96 -6.76 21.36
C SER A 126 6.54 -8.04 20.72
N ARG A 127 7.60 -7.89 19.92
CA ARG A 127 8.34 -9.01 19.31
C ARG A 127 9.45 -9.57 20.21
N LYS A 128 9.58 -9.09 21.44
CA LYS A 128 10.63 -9.49 22.39
C LYS A 128 12.05 -9.24 21.85
N MET A 129 12.20 -8.17 21.08
CA MET A 129 13.46 -7.77 20.42
C MET A 129 14.26 -6.76 21.22
N GLY A 130 13.89 -6.46 22.45
CA GLY A 130 14.57 -5.56 23.38
C GLY A 130 13.76 -4.32 23.72
N ASN A 131 14.30 -3.54 24.66
CA ASN A 131 13.72 -2.28 25.11
C ASN A 131 14.56 -1.13 24.56
N PHE A 132 13.93 -0.32 23.71
CA PHE A 132 14.57 0.79 23.02
C PHE A 132 13.84 2.11 23.32
N LYS A 133 14.54 3.22 23.14
CA LYS A 133 14.00 4.58 23.19
C LYS A 133 14.68 5.43 22.11
N ILE A 134 14.03 6.49 21.68
CA ILE A 134 14.62 7.46 20.75
C ILE A 134 15.85 8.10 21.35
N ASP A 135 16.91 8.20 20.57
CA ASP A 135 18.11 8.98 20.87
C ASP A 135 18.12 10.24 20.00
N LYS A 136 17.68 11.34 20.57
CA LYS A 136 17.60 12.63 19.84
C LYS A 136 18.96 13.13 19.38
N SER A 137 20.04 12.84 20.11
CA SER A 137 21.39 13.31 19.76
C SER A 137 21.95 12.66 18.49
N ARG A 138 21.38 11.51 18.09
CA ARG A 138 21.76 10.74 16.89
C ARG A 138 20.62 10.65 15.87
N SER A 139 19.61 11.52 16.00
CA SER A 139 18.47 11.59 15.09
C SER A 139 18.48 12.91 14.33
N VAL A 140 18.32 12.88 13.01
CA VAL A 140 18.49 14.05 12.14
C VAL A 140 17.48 14.04 10.98
N LEU A 141 17.24 15.24 10.42
CA LEU A 141 16.56 15.39 9.14
C LEU A 141 17.34 14.65 8.04
N TYR A 142 16.63 13.90 7.18
CA TYR A 142 17.21 13.30 5.98
C TYR A 142 16.81 14.11 4.74
N LYS A 143 17.69 15.05 4.36
CA LYS A 143 17.43 16.01 3.29
C LYS A 143 17.09 15.37 1.94
N ASN A 144 17.79 14.28 1.57
CA ASN A 144 17.61 13.63 0.27
C ASN A 144 16.22 12.96 0.10
N GLY A 145 15.51 12.70 1.18
CA GLY A 145 14.14 12.18 1.18
C GLY A 145 13.08 13.23 1.50
N THR A 146 13.50 14.50 1.68
CA THR A 146 12.63 15.62 2.07
C THR A 146 12.41 16.51 0.85
N MET A 147 11.21 16.47 0.26
CA MET A 147 10.91 17.11 -1.02
C MET A 147 9.43 17.38 -1.25
N ASN A 148 9.12 18.27 -2.18
CA ASN A 148 7.76 18.56 -2.62
C ASN A 148 7.50 18.00 -4.01
N PHE A 149 6.33 17.36 -4.17
CA PHE A 149 5.76 16.98 -5.45
C PHE A 149 4.47 17.79 -5.72
N ARG A 150 3.92 17.62 -6.92
CA ARG A 150 2.70 18.33 -7.32
C ARG A 150 1.52 18.13 -6.34
N ASN A 151 1.38 16.90 -5.81
CA ASN A 151 0.23 16.50 -4.99
C ASN A 151 0.60 16.08 -3.57
N ASN A 152 1.87 16.08 -3.20
CA ASN A 152 2.31 15.66 -1.88
C ASN A 152 3.59 16.36 -1.42
N THR A 153 3.69 16.56 -0.11
CA THR A 153 4.87 17.06 0.60
C THR A 153 5.43 15.92 1.43
N GLU A 154 6.72 15.65 1.26
CA GLU A 154 7.42 14.52 1.83
C GLU A 154 8.53 14.98 2.77
N LEU A 155 8.51 14.48 4.00
CA LEU A 155 9.50 14.77 5.03
C LEU A 155 10.13 13.46 5.49
N GLU A 156 11.45 13.39 5.52
CA GLU A 156 12.16 12.18 5.93
C GLU A 156 13.20 12.47 7.01
N SER A 157 13.32 11.55 7.96
CA SER A 157 14.29 11.62 9.05
C SER A 157 15.01 10.30 9.26
N MET A 158 16.25 10.37 9.72
CA MET A 158 16.98 9.27 10.30
C MET A 158 16.77 9.29 11.80
N VAL A 159 16.03 8.33 12.34
CA VAL A 159 15.74 8.24 13.77
C VAL A 159 16.50 7.06 14.35
N THR A 160 17.33 7.36 15.37
CA THR A 160 18.12 6.37 16.07
C THR A 160 17.44 5.96 17.37
N PHE A 161 17.35 4.66 17.59
CA PHE A 161 16.81 4.06 18.80
C PHE A 161 17.93 3.38 19.55
N THR A 162 18.10 3.70 20.83
CA THR A 162 19.10 3.08 21.69
C THR A 162 18.42 2.24 22.76
N GLY A 163 19.04 1.10 23.09
CA GLY A 163 18.41 0.19 24.03
C GLY A 163 19.30 -0.96 24.46
N SER A 164 18.68 -1.91 25.17
CA SER A 164 19.30 -3.10 25.71
C SER A 164 18.41 -4.32 25.52
N GLY A 165 18.99 -5.51 25.76
CA GLY A 165 18.24 -6.77 25.66
C GLY A 165 17.88 -7.14 24.23
N ALA A 166 18.69 -6.73 23.24
CA ALA A 166 18.45 -7.02 21.83
C ALA A 166 18.22 -8.50 21.56
N GLY A 167 17.08 -8.83 20.97
CA GLY A 167 16.73 -10.19 20.57
C GLY A 167 17.56 -10.70 19.40
N GLN A 168 17.39 -11.97 19.08
CA GLN A 168 18.17 -12.65 18.04
C GLN A 168 18.10 -11.93 16.69
N TYR A 169 16.91 -11.59 16.22
CA TYR A 169 16.73 -10.99 14.89
C TYR A 169 17.34 -9.58 14.79
N VAL A 170 17.32 -8.79 15.88
CA VAL A 170 18.02 -7.50 15.91
C VAL A 170 19.53 -7.71 15.78
N ARG A 171 20.11 -8.69 16.51
CA ARG A 171 21.53 -8.98 16.44
C ARG A 171 21.99 -9.46 15.06
N GLN A 172 21.12 -10.13 14.32
CA GLN A 172 21.42 -10.63 12.98
C GLN A 172 21.48 -9.53 11.90
N VAL A 173 20.72 -8.45 12.07
CA VAL A 173 20.55 -7.44 11.03
C VAL A 173 21.19 -6.09 11.34
N SER A 174 21.68 -5.92 12.57
CA SER A 174 22.25 -4.65 13.02
C SER A 174 23.74 -4.78 13.32
N PRO A 175 24.60 -3.86 12.82
CA PRO A 175 26.02 -3.84 13.17
C PRO A 175 26.24 -3.52 14.64
N ASN A 176 25.35 -2.77 15.27
CA ASN A 176 25.34 -2.50 16.71
C ASN A 176 23.92 -2.73 17.25
N PRO A 177 23.67 -3.85 17.95
CA PRO A 177 22.33 -4.18 18.44
C PRO A 177 21.85 -3.29 19.60
N LYS A 178 22.68 -2.35 20.08
CA LYS A 178 22.29 -1.33 21.07
C LYS A 178 21.87 -0.01 20.43
N ALA A 179 22.03 0.15 19.11
CA ALA A 179 21.72 1.38 18.39
C ALA A 179 21.19 1.07 16.98
N LEU A 180 19.92 1.29 16.77
CA LEU A 180 19.21 1.00 15.52
C LEU A 180 18.80 2.33 14.87
N THR A 181 19.19 2.56 13.62
CA THR A 181 18.80 3.76 12.90
C THR A 181 17.88 3.37 11.74
N LEU A 182 16.67 3.92 11.72
CA LEU A 182 15.69 3.74 10.65
C LEU A 182 15.42 5.07 9.95
N ARG A 183 14.98 5.01 8.70
CA ARG A 183 14.46 6.18 7.99
C ARG A 183 12.96 6.22 8.09
N MET A 184 12.45 7.24 8.79
CA MET A 184 11.03 7.50 8.96
C MET A 184 10.58 8.56 7.99
N HIS A 185 9.44 8.34 7.40
CA HIS A 185 8.90 9.16 6.35
C HIS A 185 7.48 9.63 6.67
N HIS A 186 7.19 10.88 6.35
CA HIS A 186 5.91 11.54 6.56
C HIS A 186 5.43 12.16 5.26
N SER A 187 4.26 11.75 4.81
CA SER A 187 3.63 12.22 3.58
C SER A 187 2.37 13.02 3.92
N PHE A 188 2.30 14.27 3.46
CA PHE A 188 1.07 15.06 3.42
C PHE A 188 0.58 15.10 1.97
N ILE A 189 -0.54 14.46 1.70
CA ILE A 189 -1.06 14.25 0.36
C ILE A 189 -2.33 15.07 0.18
N LYS A 190 -2.41 15.79 -0.93
CA LYS A 190 -3.63 16.52 -1.29
C LYS A 190 -4.78 15.53 -1.51
N LEU A 191 -5.93 15.79 -0.90
CA LEU A 191 -7.14 15.01 -1.16
C LEU A 191 -7.54 15.11 -2.65
N PRO A 192 -8.13 14.04 -3.20
CA PRO A 192 -8.71 14.07 -4.54
C PRO A 192 -9.92 15.00 -4.59
N ASP A 193 -10.42 15.26 -5.79
CA ASP A 193 -11.70 15.93 -5.99
C ASP A 193 -12.87 15.03 -5.53
N ASP A 194 -14.06 15.62 -5.37
CA ASP A 194 -15.26 14.94 -4.88
C ASP A 194 -16.04 14.19 -6.00
N ASN A 195 -15.43 13.98 -7.18
CA ASN A 195 -16.09 13.31 -8.32
C ASN A 195 -15.99 11.77 -8.29
N TYR A 196 -15.30 11.20 -7.28
CA TYR A 196 -15.25 9.76 -7.10
C TYR A 196 -16.56 9.25 -6.51
N GLN A 197 -17.11 8.19 -7.12
CA GLN A 197 -18.32 7.53 -6.63
C GLN A 197 -17.92 6.24 -5.87
N PRO A 198 -18.13 6.20 -4.54
CA PRO A 198 -17.93 4.99 -3.76
C PRO A 198 -18.82 3.87 -4.29
N ARG A 199 -18.34 2.62 -4.23
CA ARG A 199 -19.13 1.43 -4.57
C ARG A 199 -19.36 0.59 -3.33
N LYS A 200 -20.62 0.18 -3.13
CA LYS A 200 -21.02 -0.68 -2.01
C LYS A 200 -20.16 -1.94 -1.98
N HIS A 201 -19.81 -2.40 -0.80
CA HIS A 201 -19.16 -3.69 -0.61
C HIS A 201 -20.21 -4.79 -0.50
N ASP A 202 -19.97 -5.90 -1.18
CA ASP A 202 -20.65 -7.18 -0.97
C ASP A 202 -19.59 -8.24 -0.65
N PRO A 203 -19.78 -9.13 0.34
CA PRO A 203 -18.82 -10.17 0.70
C PRO A 203 -18.44 -11.09 -0.46
N ARG A 204 -19.33 -11.29 -1.44
CA ARG A 204 -19.10 -12.11 -2.63
C ARG A 204 -18.20 -11.45 -3.64
N SER A 205 -18.04 -10.11 -3.59
CA SER A 205 -17.30 -9.35 -4.58
C SER A 205 -15.78 -9.56 -4.54
N GLY A 206 -15.27 -10.10 -3.41
CA GLY A 206 -13.85 -10.34 -3.21
C GLY A 206 -13.01 -9.09 -2.91
N TYR A 207 -13.61 -7.95 -2.66
CA TYR A 207 -12.91 -6.72 -2.31
C TYR A 207 -12.69 -6.57 -0.81
N PHE A 208 -11.62 -5.87 -0.42
CA PHE A 208 -11.48 -5.40 0.94
C PHE A 208 -12.58 -4.40 1.30
N PRO A 209 -13.30 -4.61 2.42
CA PRO A 209 -14.26 -3.63 2.91
C PRO A 209 -13.55 -2.45 3.55
N MET A 210 -14.11 -1.26 3.33
CA MET A 210 -13.95 -0.10 4.19
C MET A 210 -15.29 0.19 4.84
N SER A 211 -15.32 0.39 6.15
CA SER A 211 -16.55 0.57 6.91
C SER A 211 -16.58 1.88 7.68
N TYR A 212 -17.78 2.36 7.92
CA TYR A 212 -18.09 3.46 8.82
C TYR A 212 -19.48 3.28 9.41
N GLN A 213 -19.81 4.00 10.45
CA GLN A 213 -21.14 4.07 11.00
C GLN A 213 -21.79 5.40 10.61
N ASP A 214 -22.99 5.33 10.02
CA ASP A 214 -23.79 6.48 9.60
C ASP A 214 -24.98 6.66 10.51
N TYR A 215 -24.97 7.75 11.25
CA TYR A 215 -26.01 8.06 12.24
C TYR A 215 -27.20 8.84 11.66
N ALA A 216 -27.16 9.17 10.36
CA ALA A 216 -28.23 9.86 9.67
C ALA A 216 -29.13 8.92 8.82
N VAL A 217 -29.00 7.61 9.01
CA VAL A 217 -29.84 6.62 8.31
C VAL A 217 -31.20 6.46 9.00
N PRO A 218 -32.26 6.02 8.28
CA PRO A 218 -33.54 5.64 8.86
C PRO A 218 -33.41 4.60 9.98
N LEU A 219 -34.36 4.58 10.93
CA LEU A 219 -34.31 3.68 12.09
C LEU A 219 -34.37 2.20 11.74
N ASP A 220 -34.94 1.86 10.61
CA ASP A 220 -35.08 0.49 10.06
C ASP A 220 -33.89 0.09 9.16
N ASP A 221 -32.94 1.00 8.90
CA ASP A 221 -31.72 0.73 8.13
C ASP A 221 -30.50 0.50 9.03
N SER A 222 -29.52 -0.27 8.55
CA SER A 222 -28.27 -0.48 9.28
C SER A 222 -27.41 0.77 9.29
N ILE A 223 -26.94 1.16 10.47
CA ILE A 223 -25.91 2.22 10.61
C ILE A 223 -24.58 1.82 10.04
N HIS A 224 -24.26 0.53 9.94
CA HIS A 224 -23.01 0.04 9.38
C HIS A 224 -23.05 0.11 7.85
N LYS A 225 -22.22 0.96 7.29
CA LYS A 225 -22.06 1.12 5.84
C LYS A 225 -20.70 0.59 5.41
N TYR A 226 -20.68 -0.04 4.24
CA TYR A 226 -19.48 -0.65 3.68
C TYR A 226 -19.33 -0.26 2.21
N PHE A 227 -18.12 0.05 1.80
CA PHE A 227 -17.75 0.22 0.40
C PHE A 227 -16.41 -0.45 0.10
N ILE A 228 -16.18 -0.75 -1.18
CA ILE A 228 -14.92 -1.33 -1.64
C ILE A 228 -13.84 -0.27 -1.78
N THR A 229 -12.57 -0.70 -1.68
CA THR A 229 -11.44 0.15 -2.07
C THR A 229 -11.06 -0.14 -3.51
N ARG A 230 -10.91 0.89 -4.35
CA ARG A 230 -10.49 0.76 -5.74
C ARG A 230 -9.86 2.03 -6.29
N HIS A 231 -9.09 1.92 -7.36
CA HIS A 231 -8.63 3.09 -8.12
C HIS A 231 -9.77 3.74 -8.88
N ARG A 232 -9.68 5.04 -9.11
CA ARG A 232 -10.55 5.74 -10.04
C ARG A 232 -10.20 5.31 -11.48
N LEU A 233 -11.17 4.83 -12.22
CA LEU A 233 -11.03 4.45 -13.62
C LEU A 233 -12.28 4.87 -14.38
N LYS A 234 -12.12 5.49 -15.56
CA LYS A 234 -13.22 5.92 -16.44
C LYS A 234 -12.83 5.72 -17.89
N LYS A 235 -13.78 5.28 -18.72
CA LYS A 235 -13.62 5.25 -20.18
C LYS A 235 -13.49 6.67 -20.73
N LYS A 236 -12.70 6.87 -21.80
CA LYS A 236 -12.70 8.12 -22.57
C LYS A 236 -14.02 8.32 -23.29
N ASN A 237 -14.59 7.25 -23.84
CA ASN A 237 -15.91 7.22 -24.40
C ASN A 237 -16.81 6.28 -23.59
N PRO A 238 -17.61 6.82 -22.64
CA PRO A 238 -18.44 6.00 -21.76
C PRO A 238 -19.48 5.14 -22.49
N ASN A 239 -19.94 5.60 -23.67
CA ASN A 239 -20.98 4.90 -24.45
C ASN A 239 -20.42 3.81 -25.37
N ALA A 240 -19.11 3.72 -25.53
CA ALA A 240 -18.51 2.67 -26.35
C ALA A 240 -18.41 1.35 -25.61
N VAL A 241 -18.66 0.24 -26.30
CA VAL A 241 -18.45 -1.11 -25.78
C VAL A 241 -16.99 -1.28 -25.32
N LYS A 242 -16.04 -0.83 -26.15
CA LYS A 242 -14.61 -0.77 -25.85
C LYS A 242 -14.08 0.64 -25.99
N SER A 243 -13.24 1.07 -25.08
CA SER A 243 -12.63 2.40 -25.11
C SER A 243 -11.34 2.41 -24.30
N ASP A 244 -10.36 3.18 -24.74
CA ASP A 244 -9.28 3.65 -23.88
C ASP A 244 -9.83 4.31 -22.62
N VAL A 245 -8.99 4.37 -21.59
CA VAL A 245 -9.32 5.04 -20.32
C VAL A 245 -8.78 6.48 -20.29
N VAL A 246 -9.43 7.34 -19.51
CA VAL A 246 -8.99 8.72 -19.29
C VAL A 246 -7.60 8.75 -18.67
N LYS A 247 -7.37 7.89 -17.67
CA LYS A 247 -6.09 7.73 -17.00
C LYS A 247 -5.90 6.25 -16.66
N PRO A 248 -4.89 5.59 -17.22
CA PRO A 248 -4.61 4.20 -16.88
C PRO A 248 -4.08 4.06 -15.43
N ILE A 249 -4.31 2.89 -14.85
CA ILE A 249 -3.68 2.46 -13.61
C ILE A 249 -2.29 1.93 -13.98
N VAL A 250 -1.24 2.66 -13.58
CA VAL A 250 0.14 2.29 -13.93
C VAL A 250 0.91 1.95 -12.67
N TYR A 251 1.52 0.77 -12.64
CA TYR A 251 2.45 0.36 -11.61
C TYR A 251 3.89 0.45 -12.11
N TYR A 252 4.78 0.87 -11.21
CA TYR A 252 6.18 1.08 -11.53
C TYR A 252 7.06 0.19 -10.68
N ILE A 253 7.91 -0.58 -11.36
CA ILE A 253 8.88 -1.49 -10.73
C ILE A 253 10.11 -0.68 -10.29
N ASP A 254 10.61 -1.00 -9.09
CA ASP A 254 11.89 -0.51 -8.57
C ASP A 254 13.02 -0.84 -9.59
N PRO A 255 13.78 0.14 -10.07
CA PRO A 255 14.86 -0.08 -11.04
C PRO A 255 15.92 -1.09 -10.59
N GLY A 256 16.07 -1.30 -9.26
CA GLY A 256 17.02 -2.23 -8.67
C GLY A 256 16.65 -3.72 -8.78
N VAL A 257 15.52 -4.07 -9.40
CA VAL A 257 15.15 -5.48 -9.63
C VAL A 257 16.07 -6.11 -10.68
N PRO A 258 16.70 -7.28 -10.40
CA PRO A 258 17.57 -7.96 -11.37
C PRO A 258 16.78 -8.74 -12.43
N GLU A 259 17.42 -9.02 -13.58
CA GLU A 259 16.89 -10.02 -14.52
C GLU A 259 17.16 -11.45 -14.01
N PRO A 260 16.29 -12.42 -14.34
CA PRO A 260 15.08 -12.35 -15.19
C PRO A 260 13.81 -11.93 -14.41
N VAL A 261 13.94 -11.58 -13.13
CA VAL A 261 12.79 -11.27 -12.25
C VAL A 261 12.05 -10.02 -12.74
N LYS A 262 12.78 -9.01 -13.19
CA LYS A 262 12.21 -7.76 -13.73
C LYS A 262 11.26 -8.02 -14.90
N THR A 263 11.71 -8.79 -15.88
CA THR A 263 10.89 -9.21 -17.02
C THR A 263 9.66 -9.99 -16.58
N ALA A 264 9.83 -10.96 -15.66
CA ALA A 264 8.72 -11.74 -15.12
C ALA A 264 7.67 -10.88 -14.40
N MET A 265 8.12 -9.85 -13.66
CA MET A 265 7.23 -8.92 -12.96
C MET A 265 6.41 -8.04 -13.93
N ILE A 266 7.02 -7.60 -15.04
CA ILE A 266 6.29 -6.84 -16.06
C ILE A 266 5.22 -7.72 -16.70
N GLU A 267 5.60 -8.91 -17.16
CA GLU A 267 4.70 -9.84 -17.84
C GLU A 267 3.50 -10.22 -16.97
N SER A 268 3.75 -10.66 -15.73
CA SER A 268 2.68 -11.12 -14.84
C SER A 268 1.84 -9.98 -14.26
N GLY A 269 2.44 -8.82 -14.04
CA GLY A 269 1.66 -7.64 -13.65
C GLY A 269 0.68 -7.21 -14.73
N MET A 270 1.06 -7.36 -16.00
CA MET A 270 0.19 -7.07 -17.15
C MET A 270 -0.99 -8.05 -17.29
N TRP A 271 -1.00 -9.18 -16.58
CA TRP A 271 -2.16 -10.09 -16.62
C TRP A 271 -3.47 -9.39 -16.20
N TRP A 272 -3.41 -8.44 -15.26
CA TRP A 272 -4.59 -7.68 -14.85
C TRP A 272 -5.24 -6.90 -15.99
N ASN A 273 -4.48 -6.51 -17.03
CA ASN A 273 -5.07 -5.83 -18.19
C ASN A 273 -6.10 -6.72 -18.91
N GLN A 274 -5.97 -8.05 -18.85
CA GLN A 274 -6.94 -8.99 -19.42
C GLN A 274 -8.33 -8.83 -18.78
N ALA A 275 -8.39 -8.60 -17.46
CA ALA A 275 -9.66 -8.37 -16.76
C ALA A 275 -10.30 -7.04 -17.16
N PHE A 276 -9.49 -6.00 -17.30
CA PHE A 276 -10.01 -4.70 -17.73
C PHE A 276 -10.46 -4.70 -19.19
N GLU A 277 -9.74 -5.39 -20.06
CA GLU A 277 -10.13 -5.54 -21.46
C GLU A 277 -11.42 -6.36 -21.62
N ALA A 278 -11.62 -7.41 -20.80
CA ALA A 278 -12.83 -8.21 -20.78
C ALA A 278 -14.10 -7.38 -20.49
N ILE A 279 -13.96 -6.28 -19.73
CA ILE A 279 -15.06 -5.36 -19.43
C ILE A 279 -15.05 -4.08 -20.32
N GLY A 280 -14.26 -4.10 -21.40
CA GLY A 280 -14.24 -3.06 -22.40
C GLY A 280 -13.40 -1.82 -22.07
N TYR A 281 -12.40 -1.95 -21.17
CA TYR A 281 -11.46 -0.89 -20.85
C TYR A 281 -10.09 -1.19 -21.46
N GLU A 282 -9.78 -0.56 -22.59
CA GLU A 282 -8.55 -0.78 -23.33
C GLU A 282 -7.36 -0.06 -22.66
N ASN A 283 -6.21 -0.73 -22.61
CA ASN A 283 -4.97 -0.19 -22.04
C ASN A 283 -5.10 0.35 -20.60
N ALA A 284 -6.06 -0.16 -19.85
CA ALA A 284 -6.45 0.36 -18.54
C ALA A 284 -5.42 0.07 -17.44
N PHE A 285 -4.73 -1.05 -17.53
CA PHE A 285 -3.73 -1.46 -16.56
C PHE A 285 -2.36 -1.65 -17.22
N GLN A 286 -1.31 -1.08 -16.63
CA GLN A 286 0.03 -1.10 -17.19
C GLN A 286 1.07 -1.30 -16.10
N VAL A 287 2.15 -2.05 -16.43
CA VAL A 287 3.34 -2.18 -15.58
C VAL A 287 4.57 -1.69 -16.33
N LYS A 288 5.35 -0.82 -15.70
CA LYS A 288 6.52 -0.17 -16.29
C LYS A 288 7.68 -0.12 -15.29
N ILE A 289 8.87 0.16 -15.77
CA ILE A 289 10.00 0.50 -14.90
C ILE A 289 9.87 1.98 -14.50
N LEU A 290 10.18 2.31 -13.24
CA LEU A 290 10.16 3.70 -12.79
C LEU A 290 11.09 4.56 -13.65
N PRO A 291 10.61 5.64 -14.28
CA PRO A 291 11.42 6.47 -15.15
C PRO A 291 12.60 7.10 -14.42
N LYS A 292 13.71 7.31 -15.13
CA LYS A 292 14.85 8.06 -14.60
C LYS A 292 14.41 9.48 -14.17
N GLY A 293 14.75 9.87 -12.96
CA GLY A 293 14.34 11.15 -12.37
C GLY A 293 12.98 11.17 -11.69
N ALA A 294 12.16 10.10 -11.84
CA ALA A 294 10.96 9.93 -11.04
C ALA A 294 11.35 9.43 -9.63
N HIS A 295 10.55 9.82 -8.64
CA HIS A 295 10.80 9.42 -7.25
C HIS A 295 9.68 8.52 -6.73
N PRO A 296 9.98 7.39 -6.06
CA PRO A 296 8.98 6.44 -5.58
C PRO A 296 8.02 7.01 -4.54
N MET A 297 8.37 8.11 -3.88
CA MET A 297 7.49 8.77 -2.89
C MET A 297 6.47 9.71 -3.53
N ASP A 298 6.62 10.09 -4.79
CA ASP A 298 5.57 10.84 -5.50
C ASP A 298 4.29 10.01 -5.56
N VAL A 299 3.20 10.54 -5.01
CA VAL A 299 1.90 9.83 -4.92
C VAL A 299 1.33 9.42 -6.27
N ARG A 300 1.78 10.02 -7.36
CA ARG A 300 1.34 9.69 -8.72
C ARG A 300 1.86 8.34 -9.24
N TYR A 301 2.85 7.73 -8.58
CA TYR A 301 3.45 6.46 -8.98
C TYR A 301 3.03 5.35 -8.02
N ASN A 302 2.22 4.39 -8.47
CA ASN A 302 2.02 3.12 -7.76
C ASN A 302 3.33 2.32 -7.87
N MET A 303 3.79 1.73 -6.77
CA MET A 303 5.13 1.15 -6.71
C MET A 303 5.11 -0.35 -6.45
N ILE A 304 6.04 -1.05 -7.11
CA ILE A 304 6.41 -2.43 -6.79
C ILE A 304 7.86 -2.40 -6.30
N HIS A 305 8.03 -2.49 -4.97
CA HIS A 305 9.32 -2.45 -4.31
C HIS A 305 9.96 -3.83 -4.26
N TRP A 306 11.28 -3.88 -4.51
CA TRP A 306 12.11 -5.04 -4.30
C TRP A 306 12.80 -4.93 -2.95
N VAL A 307 12.44 -5.79 -2.00
CA VAL A 307 12.85 -5.65 -0.60
C VAL A 307 13.79 -6.78 -0.21
N HIS A 308 14.99 -6.42 0.27
CA HIS A 308 15.96 -7.37 0.82
C HIS A 308 15.75 -7.53 2.32
N ARG A 309 15.81 -8.78 2.80
CA ARG A 309 15.74 -9.15 4.21
C ARG A 309 16.75 -10.23 4.53
N ALA A 310 17.23 -10.29 5.79
CA ALA A 310 18.13 -11.34 6.23
C ALA A 310 17.43 -12.69 6.40
N THR A 311 16.11 -12.69 6.66
CA THR A 311 15.28 -13.88 6.78
C THR A 311 14.27 -13.93 5.64
N ARG A 312 13.80 -15.14 5.31
CA ARG A 312 12.70 -15.32 4.38
C ARG A 312 11.51 -14.51 4.87
N GLY A 313 10.72 -13.93 3.95
CA GLY A 313 9.64 -13.08 4.35
C GLY A 313 8.45 -13.12 3.39
N TRP A 314 7.38 -12.53 3.88
CA TRP A 314 6.15 -12.34 3.12
C TRP A 314 6.33 -11.24 2.08
N SER A 315 5.71 -11.42 0.94
CA SER A 315 5.34 -10.31 0.07
C SER A 315 3.99 -9.78 0.51
N TYR A 316 3.68 -8.53 0.24
CA TYR A 316 2.39 -7.95 0.56
C TYR A 316 2.07 -6.74 -0.31
N GLY A 317 0.79 -6.59 -0.63
CA GLY A 317 0.22 -5.39 -1.22
C GLY A 317 -0.46 -4.53 -0.17
N SER A 318 -0.28 -3.22 -0.25
CA SER A 318 -0.95 -2.22 0.58
C SER A 318 -1.28 -0.98 -0.25
N SER A 319 -2.21 -0.15 0.21
CA SER A 319 -2.60 1.04 -0.55
C SER A 319 -2.81 2.22 0.38
N ILE A 320 -2.48 3.41 -0.12
CA ILE A 320 -2.95 4.68 0.47
C ILE A 320 -4.33 4.93 -0.09
N VAL A 321 -5.31 5.04 0.80
CA VAL A 321 -6.73 5.13 0.46
C VAL A 321 -7.32 6.39 1.08
N ASP A 322 -8.18 7.07 0.36
CA ASP A 322 -9.02 8.13 0.94
C ASP A 322 -10.10 7.49 1.82
N PRO A 323 -10.05 7.63 3.16
CA PRO A 323 -11.00 7.00 4.04
C PRO A 323 -12.43 7.56 3.93
N ARG A 324 -12.61 8.70 3.24
CA ARG A 324 -13.92 9.28 2.99
C ARG A 324 -14.71 8.50 1.95
N THR A 325 -14.00 7.89 0.96
CA THR A 325 -14.62 7.36 -0.26
C THR A 325 -14.18 5.95 -0.65
N GLY A 326 -13.02 5.48 -0.18
CA GLY A 326 -12.41 4.22 -0.63
C GLY A 326 -11.58 4.37 -1.91
N GLU A 327 -11.36 5.59 -2.42
CA GLU A 327 -10.49 5.79 -3.57
C GLU A 327 -9.05 5.45 -3.23
N ILE A 328 -8.44 4.55 -4.00
CA ILE A 328 -7.03 4.22 -3.86
C ILE A 328 -6.20 5.33 -4.52
N MET A 329 -5.42 6.04 -3.70
CA MET A 329 -4.54 7.11 -4.14
C MET A 329 -3.20 6.61 -4.66
N LYS A 330 -2.70 5.52 -4.06
CA LYS A 330 -1.42 4.90 -4.42
C LYS A 330 -1.38 3.45 -3.98
N GLY A 331 -1.09 2.55 -4.91
CA GLY A 331 -0.75 1.15 -4.61
C GLY A 331 0.73 1.02 -4.24
N ASN A 332 1.03 0.13 -3.30
CA ASN A 332 2.37 -0.09 -2.77
C ASN A 332 2.60 -1.59 -2.54
N VAL A 333 3.25 -2.25 -3.47
CA VAL A 333 3.60 -3.67 -3.41
C VAL A 333 5.02 -3.83 -2.87
N SER A 334 5.22 -4.76 -1.94
CA SER A 334 6.52 -5.15 -1.39
C SER A 334 6.81 -6.61 -1.70
N LEU A 335 7.79 -6.86 -2.55
CA LEU A 335 8.23 -8.21 -2.92
C LEU A 335 9.55 -8.55 -2.24
N GLY A 336 9.56 -9.63 -1.48
CA GLY A 336 10.75 -10.12 -0.80
C GLY A 336 11.71 -10.85 -1.73
N SER A 337 12.96 -10.37 -1.85
CA SER A 337 13.96 -10.95 -2.77
C SER A 337 14.33 -12.40 -2.46
N LEU A 338 14.27 -12.81 -1.19
CA LEU A 338 14.55 -14.18 -0.78
C LEU A 338 13.43 -15.16 -1.16
N ARG A 339 12.27 -14.66 -1.58
CA ARG A 339 11.16 -15.50 -2.04
C ARG A 339 11.57 -16.33 -3.25
N LEU A 340 12.26 -15.71 -4.23
CA LEU A 340 12.76 -16.40 -5.41
C LEU A 340 13.68 -17.59 -5.05
N ARG A 341 14.59 -17.38 -4.06
CA ARG A 341 15.48 -18.45 -3.60
C ARG A 341 14.71 -19.57 -2.90
N GLN A 342 13.69 -19.22 -2.13
CA GLN A 342 12.83 -20.18 -1.47
C GLN A 342 12.05 -21.04 -2.49
N ASP A 343 11.47 -20.41 -3.50
CA ASP A 343 10.73 -21.12 -4.53
C ASP A 343 11.66 -22.03 -5.38
N TYR A 344 12.91 -21.60 -5.58
CA TYR A 344 13.94 -22.45 -6.18
C TYR A 344 14.23 -23.69 -5.32
N MET A 345 14.38 -23.54 -3.99
CA MET A 345 14.61 -24.66 -3.08
C MET A 345 13.40 -25.60 -3.00
N ILE A 346 12.18 -25.09 -3.10
CA ILE A 346 10.96 -25.90 -3.18
C ILE A 346 10.99 -26.73 -4.46
N ALA A 347 11.32 -26.12 -5.60
CA ALA A 347 11.47 -26.83 -6.87
C ALA A 347 12.56 -27.90 -6.81
N GLU A 348 13.68 -27.59 -6.16
CA GLU A 348 14.76 -28.54 -5.91
C GLU A 348 14.27 -29.76 -5.12
N GLY A 349 13.57 -29.55 -4.01
CA GLY A 349 13.02 -30.63 -3.20
C GLY A 349 11.98 -31.49 -3.93
N LEU A 350 11.25 -30.91 -4.90
CA LEU A 350 10.25 -31.63 -5.69
C LEU A 350 10.88 -32.46 -6.83
N LEU A 351 11.99 -32.00 -7.38
CA LEU A 351 12.65 -32.63 -8.53
C LEU A 351 13.84 -33.53 -8.15
N ALA A 352 14.20 -33.63 -6.87
CA ALA A 352 15.22 -34.55 -6.39
C ALA A 352 14.69 -36.02 -6.37
N PRO A 353 15.55 -37.06 -6.55
CA PRO A 353 16.99 -36.98 -6.61
C PRO A 353 17.51 -36.63 -8.01
N TYR A 354 18.62 -35.92 -8.05
CA TYR A 354 19.37 -35.71 -9.32
C TYR A 354 20.07 -36.97 -9.73
N ASN A 355 20.26 -37.14 -11.03
CA ASN A 355 21.22 -38.10 -11.54
C ASN A 355 22.64 -37.64 -11.16
N GLU A 356 23.55 -38.61 -10.93
CA GLU A 356 24.91 -38.40 -10.44
C GLU A 356 25.83 -37.52 -11.29
N LYS A 357 25.31 -36.87 -12.31
CA LYS A 357 26.01 -35.94 -13.20
C LYS A 357 25.57 -34.50 -12.93
N ASP A 358 26.07 -33.91 -11.93
CA ASP A 358 26.22 -32.49 -11.52
C ASP A 358 25.54 -31.35 -12.36
N GLU A 359 24.65 -31.63 -13.28
CA GLU A 359 23.87 -30.62 -14.00
C GLU A 359 22.64 -30.24 -13.20
N ILE A 360 22.69 -29.04 -12.61
CA ILE A 360 21.51 -28.42 -11.97
C ILE A 360 20.39 -28.29 -13.00
N PRO A 361 19.24 -28.99 -12.85
CA PRO A 361 18.15 -28.90 -13.79
C PRO A 361 17.73 -27.45 -13.99
N GLN A 362 17.72 -26.94 -15.22
CA GLN A 362 17.28 -25.59 -15.57
C GLN A 362 15.81 -25.35 -15.18
N ASP A 363 15.07 -26.42 -15.00
CA ASP A 363 13.66 -26.44 -14.66
C ASP A 363 13.35 -25.83 -13.31
N MET A 364 14.23 -25.95 -12.30
CA MET A 364 14.05 -25.32 -10.99
C MET A 364 13.94 -23.79 -11.10
N LYS A 365 14.75 -23.17 -11.97
CA LYS A 365 14.68 -21.73 -12.22
C LYS A 365 13.35 -21.34 -12.87
N LYS A 366 12.86 -22.15 -13.81
CA LYS A 366 11.59 -21.89 -14.49
C LYS A 366 10.42 -21.96 -13.50
N ILE A 367 10.35 -23.00 -12.67
CA ILE A 367 9.33 -23.16 -11.65
C ILE A 367 9.34 -21.97 -10.66
N ALA A 368 10.54 -21.58 -10.20
CA ALA A 368 10.68 -20.42 -9.31
C ALA A 368 10.18 -19.11 -9.97
N ILE A 369 10.47 -18.92 -11.25
CA ILE A 369 9.97 -17.75 -12.01
C ILE A 369 8.45 -17.81 -12.21
N MET A 370 7.88 -18.99 -12.53
CA MET A 370 6.42 -19.15 -12.62
C MET A 370 5.73 -18.76 -11.29
N ARG A 371 6.28 -19.23 -10.16
CA ARG A 371 5.76 -18.86 -8.85
C ARG A 371 5.86 -17.35 -8.56
N VAL A 372 7.00 -16.73 -8.94
CA VAL A 372 7.18 -15.27 -8.80
C VAL A 372 6.15 -14.52 -9.65
N LYS A 373 5.88 -14.97 -10.87
CA LYS A 373 4.85 -14.38 -11.75
C LYS A 373 3.48 -14.39 -11.07
N GLN A 374 3.05 -15.55 -10.57
CA GLN A 374 1.77 -15.69 -9.87
C GLN A 374 1.73 -14.80 -8.61
N LEU A 375 2.83 -14.74 -7.82
CA LEU A 375 2.92 -13.91 -6.63
C LEU A 375 2.81 -12.40 -6.97
N VAL A 376 3.45 -11.95 -8.02
CA VAL A 376 3.39 -10.53 -8.45
C VAL A 376 1.97 -10.14 -8.83
N ALA A 377 1.28 -10.97 -9.62
CA ALA A 377 -0.13 -10.75 -9.95
C ALA A 377 -1.00 -10.70 -8.69
N HIS A 378 -0.78 -11.63 -7.73
CA HIS A 378 -1.48 -11.68 -6.45
C HIS A 378 -1.30 -10.39 -5.63
N GLU A 379 -0.07 -9.94 -5.42
CA GLU A 379 0.21 -8.74 -4.60
C GLU A 379 -0.30 -7.45 -5.27
N ILE A 380 -0.27 -7.38 -6.59
CA ILE A 380 -0.92 -6.29 -7.34
C ILE A 380 -2.44 -6.33 -7.10
N GLY A 381 -3.06 -7.52 -7.14
CA GLY A 381 -4.49 -7.70 -6.87
C GLY A 381 -4.93 -7.04 -5.56
N HIS A 382 -4.15 -7.20 -4.48
CA HIS A 382 -4.41 -6.50 -3.22
C HIS A 382 -4.41 -4.98 -3.36
N THR A 383 -3.53 -4.44 -4.19
CA THR A 383 -3.39 -2.99 -4.36
C THR A 383 -4.37 -2.37 -5.35
N ILE A 384 -5.14 -3.20 -6.05
CA ILE A 384 -6.33 -2.77 -6.82
C ILE A 384 -7.64 -3.07 -6.10
N GLY A 385 -7.56 -3.54 -4.84
CA GLY A 385 -8.67 -3.65 -3.91
C GLY A 385 -9.08 -5.08 -3.53
N LEU A 386 -8.52 -6.12 -4.15
CA LEU A 386 -8.96 -7.51 -3.96
C LEU A 386 -8.40 -8.13 -2.67
N ALA A 387 -9.24 -8.84 -1.95
CA ALA A 387 -8.90 -9.70 -0.83
C ALA A 387 -8.52 -11.11 -1.33
N HIS A 388 -8.08 -12.00 -0.43
CA HIS A 388 -7.84 -13.40 -0.77
C HIS A 388 -9.13 -14.12 -1.18
N ASN A 389 -9.01 -15.04 -2.15
CA ASN A 389 -10.08 -15.96 -2.54
C ASN A 389 -9.65 -17.41 -2.36
N TYR A 390 -9.75 -17.93 -1.14
CA TYR A 390 -9.39 -19.32 -0.85
C TYR A 390 -10.41 -20.34 -1.41
N VAL A 391 -11.65 -19.92 -1.72
CA VAL A 391 -12.68 -20.79 -2.30
C VAL A 391 -12.26 -21.28 -3.70
N SER A 392 -11.46 -20.50 -4.40
CA SER A 392 -10.96 -20.85 -5.73
C SER A 392 -10.10 -22.11 -5.75
N SER A 393 -9.48 -22.50 -4.62
CA SER A 393 -8.72 -23.75 -4.48
C SER A 393 -9.56 -25.01 -4.80
N SER A 394 -10.88 -24.97 -4.57
CA SER A 394 -11.80 -26.07 -4.88
C SER A 394 -12.26 -26.09 -6.34
N GLN A 395 -11.96 -25.03 -7.10
CA GLN A 395 -12.43 -24.82 -8.48
C GLN A 395 -11.26 -24.71 -9.50
N GLY A 396 -10.15 -25.32 -9.19
CA GLY A 396 -8.95 -25.20 -9.99
C GLY A 396 -8.30 -23.81 -9.84
N ARG A 397 -7.87 -23.22 -10.96
CA ARG A 397 -7.17 -21.91 -10.99
C ARG A 397 -8.12 -20.78 -11.35
N SER A 398 -9.19 -20.62 -10.59
CA SER A 398 -10.20 -19.60 -10.89
C SER A 398 -9.77 -18.20 -10.45
N SER A 399 -8.72 -18.04 -9.62
CA SER A 399 -8.23 -16.75 -9.15
C SER A 399 -6.77 -16.76 -8.76
N VAL A 400 -6.03 -15.71 -9.14
CA VAL A 400 -4.66 -15.46 -8.65
C VAL A 400 -4.64 -15.00 -7.20
N MET A 401 -5.81 -14.62 -6.63
CA MET A 401 -5.94 -14.21 -5.23
C MET A 401 -5.99 -15.38 -4.25
N ASP A 402 -5.81 -16.61 -4.72
CA ASP A 402 -5.61 -17.81 -3.91
C ASP A 402 -4.13 -18.00 -3.51
N TYR A 403 -3.88 -18.99 -2.66
CA TYR A 403 -2.54 -19.49 -2.29
C TYR A 403 -2.33 -20.89 -2.90
N PRO A 404 -2.09 -20.99 -4.22
CA PRO A 404 -2.02 -22.28 -4.89
C PRO A 404 -0.77 -23.04 -4.51
N HIS A 405 -0.92 -24.35 -4.34
CA HIS A 405 0.18 -25.30 -4.42
C HIS A 405 0.65 -25.47 -5.89
N PRO A 406 1.92 -25.85 -6.13
CA PRO A 406 2.32 -26.26 -7.47
C PRO A 406 1.49 -27.48 -7.91
N THR A 407 0.89 -27.41 -9.09
CA THR A 407 0.25 -28.57 -9.72
C THR A 407 1.32 -29.42 -10.37
N LEU A 408 1.42 -30.67 -9.93
CA LEU A 408 2.37 -31.64 -10.45
C LEU A 408 1.61 -32.87 -10.94
N SER A 409 2.02 -33.42 -12.07
CA SER A 409 1.51 -34.67 -12.60
C SER A 409 2.65 -35.64 -12.87
N LEU A 410 2.35 -36.90 -13.11
CA LEU A 410 3.31 -37.89 -13.55
C LEU A 410 3.11 -38.17 -15.06
N ASN A 411 4.17 -38.04 -15.81
CA ASN A 411 4.19 -38.37 -17.23
C ASN A 411 5.39 -39.29 -17.51
N ASN A 412 5.12 -40.56 -17.87
CA ASN A 412 6.15 -41.58 -18.08
C ASN A 412 7.14 -41.72 -16.88
N ASP A 413 6.57 -41.84 -15.67
CA ASP A 413 7.30 -41.95 -14.40
C ASP A 413 8.20 -40.73 -14.06
N LYS A 414 8.03 -39.61 -14.76
CA LYS A 414 8.68 -38.34 -14.47
C LYS A 414 7.67 -37.30 -13.97
N ILE A 415 8.12 -36.46 -13.05
CA ILE A 415 7.30 -35.33 -12.58
C ILE A 415 7.18 -34.31 -13.71
N ASP A 416 5.95 -34.07 -14.14
CA ASP A 416 5.61 -32.97 -15.05
C ASP A 416 5.17 -31.75 -14.22
N TRP A 417 5.90 -30.67 -14.39
CA TRP A 417 5.71 -29.39 -13.71
C TRP A 417 5.35 -28.27 -14.70
N SER A 418 5.14 -28.60 -15.97
CA SER A 418 4.88 -27.62 -17.05
C SER A 418 3.69 -26.71 -16.75
N ASP A 419 2.76 -27.20 -15.94
CA ASP A 419 1.57 -26.50 -15.46
C ASP A 419 1.60 -26.24 -13.94
N ALA A 420 2.78 -26.00 -13.35
CA ALA A 420 2.91 -25.88 -11.89
C ALA A 420 2.16 -24.67 -11.31
N TYR A 421 2.15 -23.55 -12.00
CA TYR A 421 1.49 -22.31 -11.56
C TYR A 421 0.75 -21.62 -12.70
N ASP A 422 -0.12 -20.66 -12.35
CA ASP A 422 -0.85 -19.85 -13.32
C ASP A 422 0.07 -19.06 -14.24
N ASP A 423 -0.38 -18.84 -15.46
CA ASP A 423 0.24 -18.00 -16.48
C ASP A 423 -0.67 -16.81 -16.91
N LYS A 424 -1.82 -16.65 -16.25
CA LYS A 424 -2.83 -15.61 -16.46
C LYS A 424 -3.70 -15.43 -15.23
N ILE A 425 -4.60 -14.44 -15.25
CA ILE A 425 -5.66 -14.28 -14.25
C ILE A 425 -6.76 -15.32 -14.43
N GLY A 426 -7.49 -15.60 -13.36
CA GLY A 426 -8.60 -16.54 -13.37
C GLY A 426 -9.96 -15.92 -13.77
N ALA A 427 -10.94 -16.76 -14.02
CA ALA A 427 -12.29 -16.33 -14.39
C ALA A 427 -12.95 -15.51 -13.28
N TRP A 428 -12.72 -15.87 -12.02
CA TRP A 428 -13.25 -15.13 -10.87
C TRP A 428 -12.63 -13.72 -10.75
N ASP A 429 -11.35 -13.59 -11.09
CA ASP A 429 -10.67 -12.28 -11.08
C ASP A 429 -11.33 -11.32 -12.07
N ILE A 430 -11.72 -11.81 -13.27
CA ILE A 430 -12.44 -11.02 -14.27
C ILE A 430 -13.78 -10.53 -13.71
N ILE A 431 -14.55 -11.39 -13.06
CA ILE A 431 -15.85 -11.05 -12.47
C ILE A 431 -15.69 -10.03 -11.35
N SER A 432 -14.67 -10.21 -10.48
CA SER A 432 -14.38 -9.25 -9.41
C SER A 432 -13.99 -7.88 -9.97
N ILE A 433 -13.16 -7.82 -11.00
CA ILE A 433 -12.82 -6.57 -11.67
C ILE A 433 -14.06 -5.94 -12.32
N ALA A 434 -14.94 -6.74 -12.92
CA ALA A 434 -16.22 -6.24 -13.44
C ALA A 434 -17.05 -5.58 -12.34
N TYR A 435 -17.26 -6.26 -11.22
CA TYR A 435 -17.99 -5.69 -10.08
C TYR A 435 -17.36 -4.37 -9.61
N GLY A 436 -16.04 -4.34 -9.45
CA GLY A 436 -15.35 -3.18 -8.87
C GLY A 436 -15.19 -2.00 -9.82
N TYR A 437 -14.95 -2.24 -11.10
CA TYR A 437 -14.48 -1.20 -12.03
C TYR A 437 -15.38 -0.90 -13.22
N GLN A 438 -16.27 -1.83 -13.59
CA GLN A 438 -17.15 -1.60 -14.73
C GLN A 438 -18.14 -0.45 -14.44
N ASP A 439 -18.30 0.46 -15.40
CA ASP A 439 -19.41 1.42 -15.39
C ASP A 439 -20.69 0.68 -15.80
N PHE A 440 -21.73 0.83 -15.00
CA PHE A 440 -23.06 0.29 -15.28
C PHE A 440 -23.99 1.44 -15.68
N PRO A 441 -24.95 1.21 -16.60
CA PRO A 441 -25.97 2.20 -16.91
C PRO A 441 -26.75 2.60 -15.65
N ASP A 442 -27.23 3.85 -15.62
CA ASP A 442 -28.07 4.32 -14.52
C ASP A 442 -29.27 3.40 -14.29
N GLY A 443 -29.56 3.07 -13.05
CA GLY A 443 -30.64 2.17 -12.67
C GLY A 443 -30.30 0.68 -12.76
N THR A 444 -29.07 0.30 -13.15
CA THR A 444 -28.63 -1.11 -13.10
C THR A 444 -28.47 -1.55 -11.65
N ASP A 445 -29.10 -2.67 -11.32
CA ASP A 445 -28.84 -3.36 -10.04
C ASP A 445 -27.47 -4.06 -10.12
N ILE A 446 -26.48 -3.46 -9.48
CA ILE A 446 -25.11 -4.00 -9.46
C ILE A 446 -25.05 -5.32 -8.73
N ASP A 447 -25.95 -5.56 -7.77
CA ASP A 447 -26.01 -6.82 -7.01
C ASP A 447 -26.35 -8.02 -7.94
N LEU A 448 -27.01 -7.78 -9.08
CA LEU A 448 -27.23 -8.81 -10.11
C LEU A 448 -25.92 -9.29 -10.76
N SER A 449 -24.88 -8.47 -10.82
CA SER A 449 -23.58 -8.90 -11.34
C SER A 449 -22.91 -9.97 -10.50
N LEU A 450 -23.33 -10.12 -9.25
CA LEU A 450 -22.84 -11.11 -8.29
C LEU A 450 -23.54 -12.48 -8.38
N ILE A 451 -24.59 -12.61 -9.19
CA ILE A 451 -25.30 -13.89 -9.37
C ILE A 451 -24.39 -14.95 -9.98
N HIS A 452 -23.40 -14.53 -10.78
CA HIS A 452 -22.45 -15.43 -11.45
C HIS A 452 -21.23 -15.80 -10.59
N ILE A 453 -21.12 -15.27 -9.40
CA ILE A 453 -20.10 -15.60 -8.41
C ILE A 453 -20.60 -16.68 -7.48
#